data_4970022c8ff9013d46490e515e47058f
#
_entry.id   4970022c8ff9013d46490e515e47058f
#
_cell.length_a   1.000
_cell.length_b   1.000
_cell.length_c   1.000
_cell.angle_alpha   90.00
_cell.angle_beta   90.00
_cell.angle_gamma   90.00
#
_symmetry.space_group_name_H-M   'P 1'
#
loop_
_entity.id
_entity.type
_entity.pdbx_description
1 polymer ?
#
loop_
_entity_poly.entity_id
_entity_poly.type
_entity_poly.pdbx_seq_one_letter_code
_entity_poly.pdbx_strand_id
1 'polypeptide(L)'
;MQDKHNWRTGKHVIYELYVHLVFTPKYRRKVFNEAMLLRLEEIFREQCYSLECQLVEFNGEGDHVHLLVSHPTKVSVAELSRLLKGVSARLLRKEFWPHIKTMLWGDHFWSPSYCAVSAGGAPLEIIKRYIEDQNRPTTAAQLKTSKAAHARWKTHQLR
;
A
#
# COMPACT_ATOMS: atom_id res chain seq x y z
N MET A 1 23.64 -9.90 -17.67
CA MET A 1 22.63 -8.84 -17.45
C MET A 1 23.19 -7.86 -16.44
N GLN A 2 23.48 -6.67 -16.89
CA GLN A 2 23.86 -5.61 -15.94
C GLN A 2 22.58 -5.14 -15.26
N ASP A 3 22.48 -5.33 -13.95
CA ASP A 3 21.50 -4.66 -13.13
C ASP A 3 21.72 -3.15 -13.30
N LYS A 4 20.86 -2.54 -14.10
CA LYS A 4 20.88 -1.08 -14.23
C LYS A 4 20.30 -0.51 -12.95
N HIS A 5 21.16 -0.28 -11.98
CA HIS A 5 20.80 0.51 -10.81
C HIS A 5 20.34 1.89 -11.24
N ASN A 6 19.13 2.22 -10.93
CA ASN A 6 18.53 3.50 -11.29
C ASN A 6 18.73 4.49 -10.14
N TRP A 7 20.02 4.82 -9.89
CA TRP A 7 20.41 5.72 -8.81
C TRP A 7 19.75 7.08 -8.94
N ARG A 8 19.19 7.57 -7.85
CA ARG A 8 18.72 8.96 -7.73
C ARG A 8 19.77 9.82 -7.04
N THR A 9 19.84 11.10 -7.42
CA THR A 9 20.85 12.03 -6.90
C THR A 9 20.18 13.17 -6.16
N GLY A 10 20.57 13.40 -4.93
CA GLY A 10 20.26 14.61 -4.17
C GLY A 10 21.48 15.52 -4.08
N LYS A 11 21.36 16.62 -3.32
CA LYS A 11 22.43 17.63 -3.21
C LYS A 11 23.75 17.04 -2.68
N HIS A 12 23.68 16.09 -1.73
CA HIS A 12 24.83 15.46 -1.11
C HIS A 12 24.65 13.94 -0.98
N VAL A 13 23.77 13.35 -1.78
CA VAL A 13 23.43 11.93 -1.62
C VAL A 13 23.12 11.30 -2.97
N ILE A 14 23.59 10.07 -3.12
CA ILE A 14 23.15 9.14 -4.16
C ILE A 14 22.35 8.06 -3.45
N TYR A 15 21.15 7.73 -3.95
CA TYR A 15 20.29 6.79 -3.27
C TYR A 15 19.37 6.02 -4.22
N GLU A 16 18.93 4.88 -3.73
CA GLU A 16 17.93 4.04 -4.38
C GLU A 16 17.04 3.48 -3.28
N LEU A 17 15.89 4.11 -3.08
CA LEU A 17 14.95 3.77 -2.02
C LEU A 17 13.61 3.37 -2.62
N TYR A 18 13.22 2.13 -2.38
CA TYR A 18 11.94 1.59 -2.79
C TYR A 18 11.20 1.03 -1.58
N VAL A 19 9.89 1.18 -1.59
CA VAL A 19 9.03 0.59 -0.57
C VAL A 19 7.83 -0.10 -1.24
N HIS A 20 7.53 -1.31 -0.75
CA HIS A 20 6.27 -1.98 -1.04
C HIS A 20 5.23 -1.55 -0.03
N LEU A 21 4.07 -1.11 -0.50
CA LEU A 21 2.94 -0.73 0.33
C LEU A 21 1.75 -1.61 -0.01
N VAL A 22 1.03 -2.06 1.01
CA VAL A 22 -0.24 -2.75 0.84
C VAL A 22 -1.31 -2.03 1.64
N PHE A 23 -2.38 -1.62 0.97
CA PHE A 23 -3.54 -1.00 1.58
C PHE A 23 -4.77 -1.88 1.40
N THR A 24 -5.57 -1.98 2.45
CA THR A 24 -6.84 -2.71 2.42
C THR A 24 -8.00 -1.78 2.79
N PRO A 25 -9.17 -1.94 2.16
CA PRO A 25 -10.37 -1.23 2.60
C PRO A 25 -10.74 -1.60 4.03
N LYS A 26 -11.46 -0.72 4.71
CA LYS A 26 -11.97 -0.98 6.05
C LYS A 26 -12.82 -2.26 6.06
N TYR A 27 -12.58 -3.11 7.07
CA TYR A 27 -13.18 -4.44 7.20
C TYR A 27 -12.86 -5.40 6.04
N ARG A 28 -11.87 -5.08 5.20
CA ARG A 28 -11.45 -5.89 4.05
C ARG A 28 -12.60 -6.21 3.09
N ARG A 29 -13.51 -5.27 2.93
CA ARG A 29 -14.61 -5.39 1.97
C ARG A 29 -14.08 -5.42 0.55
N LYS A 30 -14.66 -6.24 -0.30
CA LYS A 30 -14.32 -6.32 -1.73
C LYS A 30 -14.95 -5.17 -2.50
N VAL A 31 -14.46 -3.97 -2.24
CA VAL A 31 -15.00 -2.71 -2.77
C VAL A 31 -14.55 -2.45 -4.19
N PHE A 32 -13.33 -2.86 -4.54
CA PHE A 32 -12.71 -2.46 -5.80
C PHE A 32 -13.23 -3.26 -6.98
N ASN A 33 -13.71 -2.57 -7.99
CA ASN A 33 -13.91 -3.08 -9.34
C ASN A 33 -12.78 -2.58 -10.25
N GLU A 34 -12.76 -3.03 -11.48
CA GLU A 34 -11.73 -2.67 -12.45
C GLU A 34 -11.63 -1.16 -12.69
N ALA A 35 -12.76 -0.48 -12.85
CA ALA A 35 -12.79 0.98 -13.05
C ALA A 35 -12.20 1.74 -11.87
N MET A 36 -12.52 1.31 -10.64
CA MET A 36 -11.94 1.90 -9.42
C MET A 36 -10.44 1.68 -9.34
N LEU A 37 -9.95 0.49 -9.68
CA LEU A 37 -8.53 0.17 -9.68
C LEU A 37 -7.75 1.00 -10.69
N LEU A 38 -8.27 1.21 -11.88
CA LEU A 38 -7.67 2.08 -12.89
C LEU A 38 -7.59 3.53 -12.40
N ARG A 39 -8.67 4.02 -11.81
CA ARG A 39 -8.70 5.38 -11.24
C ARG A 39 -7.74 5.52 -10.06
N LEU A 40 -7.68 4.53 -9.21
CA LEU A 40 -6.80 4.50 -8.04
C LEU A 40 -5.33 4.54 -8.46
N GLU A 41 -4.94 3.82 -9.50
CA GLU A 41 -3.59 3.88 -10.07
C GLU A 41 -3.24 5.30 -10.54
N GLU A 42 -4.14 5.97 -11.24
CA GLU A 42 -3.95 7.37 -11.67
C GLU A 42 -3.76 8.30 -10.48
N ILE A 43 -4.62 8.20 -9.47
CA ILE A 43 -4.54 9.02 -8.25
C ILE A 43 -3.21 8.80 -7.54
N PHE A 44 -2.80 7.56 -7.36
CA PHE A 44 -1.54 7.25 -6.69
C PHE A 44 -0.34 7.74 -7.48
N ARG A 45 -0.37 7.64 -8.80
CA ARG A 45 0.69 8.14 -9.67
C ARG A 45 0.85 9.66 -9.54
N GLU A 46 -0.25 10.39 -9.57
CA GLU A 46 -0.26 11.85 -9.40
C GLU A 46 0.23 12.28 -8.02
N GLN A 47 -0.24 11.61 -6.96
CA GLN A 47 0.15 11.94 -5.59
C GLN A 47 1.61 11.59 -5.32
N CYS A 48 2.09 10.48 -5.84
CA CYS A 48 3.52 10.14 -5.78
C CYS A 48 4.37 11.23 -6.44
N TYR A 49 3.98 11.64 -7.63
CA TYR A 49 4.69 12.70 -8.36
C TYR A 49 4.76 14.00 -7.57
N SER A 50 3.69 14.37 -6.86
CA SER A 50 3.64 15.59 -6.04
C SER A 50 4.64 15.59 -4.87
N LEU A 51 5.03 14.41 -4.42
CA LEU A 51 6.05 14.21 -3.37
C LEU A 51 7.43 13.84 -3.92
N GLU A 52 7.66 14.03 -5.21
CA GLU A 52 8.88 13.59 -5.90
C GLU A 52 9.12 12.08 -5.80
N CYS A 53 8.06 11.33 -5.56
CA CYS A 53 8.05 9.87 -5.60
C CYS A 53 7.66 9.40 -7.00
N GLN A 54 7.94 8.13 -7.27
CA GLN A 54 7.53 7.47 -8.50
C GLN A 54 6.78 6.18 -8.18
N LEU A 55 5.58 6.03 -8.71
CA LEU A 55 4.86 4.77 -8.67
C LEU A 55 5.45 3.83 -9.73
N VAL A 56 6.22 2.84 -9.28
CA VAL A 56 6.93 1.90 -10.16
C VAL A 56 6.02 0.78 -10.61
N GLU A 57 5.25 0.21 -9.66
CA GLU A 57 4.29 -0.86 -9.93
C GLU A 57 3.02 -0.62 -9.12
N PHE A 58 1.91 -1.02 -9.71
CA PHE A 58 0.61 -1.03 -9.07
C PHE A 58 -0.14 -2.29 -9.44
N ASN A 59 -0.63 -3.01 -8.44
CA ASN A 59 -1.49 -4.17 -8.61
C ASN A 59 -2.62 -4.10 -7.59
N GLY A 60 -3.79 -4.56 -7.96
CA GLY A 60 -4.92 -4.58 -7.04
C GLY A 60 -5.89 -5.71 -7.34
N GLU A 61 -6.60 -6.08 -6.31
CA GLU A 61 -7.74 -7.00 -6.37
C GLU A 61 -8.93 -6.36 -5.66
N GLY A 62 -10.01 -7.11 -5.45
CA GLY A 62 -11.23 -6.56 -4.86
C GLY A 62 -11.07 -5.97 -3.46
N ASP A 63 -10.15 -6.47 -2.65
CA ASP A 63 -10.00 -6.15 -1.23
C ASP A 63 -8.61 -5.64 -0.84
N HIS A 64 -7.73 -5.39 -1.78
CA HIS A 64 -6.41 -4.82 -1.49
C HIS A 64 -5.77 -4.22 -2.72
N VAL A 65 -4.79 -3.35 -2.47
CA VAL A 65 -3.88 -2.84 -3.50
C VAL A 65 -2.44 -2.97 -3.02
N HIS A 66 -1.55 -3.24 -3.94
CA HIS A 66 -0.11 -3.34 -3.73
C HIS A 66 0.60 -2.34 -4.62
N LEU A 67 1.48 -1.53 -4.02
CA LEU A 67 2.26 -0.51 -4.68
C LEU A 67 3.75 -0.76 -4.47
N LEU A 68 4.54 -0.50 -5.49
CA LEU A 68 5.99 -0.33 -5.37
C LEU A 68 6.30 1.13 -5.69
N VAL A 69 6.88 1.83 -4.73
CA VAL A 69 7.15 3.27 -4.83
C VAL A 69 8.63 3.55 -4.63
N SER A 70 9.23 4.29 -5.57
CA SER A 70 10.54 4.92 -5.41
C SER A 70 10.36 6.26 -4.72
N HIS A 71 11.06 6.50 -3.62
CA HIS A 71 10.89 7.72 -2.84
C HIS A 71 12.21 8.41 -2.52
N PRO A 72 12.22 9.74 -2.34
CA PRO A 72 13.41 10.48 -1.93
C PRO A 72 13.67 10.30 -0.42
N THR A 73 14.87 10.68 0.00
CA THR A 73 15.29 10.58 1.42
C THR A 73 14.49 11.47 2.35
N LYS A 74 13.93 12.57 1.83
CA LYS A 74 13.16 13.55 2.62
C LYS A 74 11.72 13.16 2.87
N VAL A 75 11.18 12.15 2.17
CA VAL A 75 9.79 11.72 2.31
C VAL A 75 9.74 10.45 3.16
N SER A 76 9.04 10.51 4.27
CA SER A 76 8.81 9.33 5.10
C SER A 76 7.72 8.44 4.51
N VAL A 77 7.83 7.14 4.79
CA VAL A 77 6.81 6.16 4.38
C VAL A 77 5.45 6.49 5.00
N ALA A 78 5.43 6.96 6.24
CA ALA A 78 4.19 7.35 6.92
C ALA A 78 3.51 8.54 6.25
N GLU A 79 4.26 9.56 5.86
CA GLU A 79 3.76 10.74 5.14
C GLU A 79 3.20 10.35 3.77
N LEU A 80 3.94 9.54 3.02
CA LEU A 80 3.52 9.01 1.72
C LEU A 80 2.21 8.22 1.85
N SER A 81 2.14 7.29 2.78
CA SER A 81 0.95 6.46 3.01
C SER A 81 -0.26 7.29 3.40
N ARG A 82 -0.08 8.27 4.28
CA ARG A 82 -1.15 9.17 4.71
C ARG A 82 -1.71 9.98 3.53
N LEU A 83 -0.85 10.54 2.70
CA LEU A 83 -1.27 11.29 1.53
C LEU A 83 -2.02 10.41 0.52
N LEU A 84 -1.46 9.25 0.18
CA LEU A 84 -2.06 8.34 -0.78
C LEU A 84 -3.44 7.87 -0.31
N LYS A 85 -3.55 7.47 0.94
CA LYS A 85 -4.83 7.02 1.53
C LYS A 85 -5.86 8.14 1.62
N GLY A 86 -5.45 9.31 2.08
CA GLY A 86 -6.35 10.46 2.27
C GLY A 86 -6.95 10.97 0.97
N VAL A 87 -6.13 11.22 -0.03
CA VAL A 87 -6.57 11.74 -1.33
C VAL A 87 -7.40 10.70 -2.08
N SER A 88 -6.96 9.44 -2.10
CA SER A 88 -7.70 8.38 -2.78
C SER A 88 -9.06 8.11 -2.15
N ALA A 89 -9.17 8.11 -0.83
CA ALA A 89 -10.44 7.95 -0.14
C ALA A 89 -11.44 9.05 -0.53
N ARG A 90 -10.98 10.29 -0.54
CA ARG A 90 -11.82 11.44 -0.90
C ARG A 90 -12.30 11.36 -2.35
N LEU A 91 -11.39 11.11 -3.29
CA LEU A 91 -11.72 11.10 -4.72
C LEU A 91 -12.56 9.87 -5.10
N LEU A 92 -12.25 8.70 -4.59
CA LEU A 92 -13.04 7.50 -4.87
C LEU A 92 -14.47 7.62 -4.31
N ARG A 93 -14.63 8.17 -3.09
CA ARG A 93 -15.96 8.43 -2.53
C ARG A 93 -16.76 9.39 -3.39
N LYS A 94 -16.13 10.43 -3.90
CA LYS A 94 -16.79 11.41 -4.76
C LYS A 94 -17.23 10.81 -6.10
N GLU A 95 -16.35 10.02 -6.72
CA GLU A 95 -16.55 9.53 -8.09
C GLU A 95 -17.34 8.22 -8.15
N PHE A 96 -17.28 7.38 -7.11
CA PHE A 96 -17.88 6.04 -7.08
C PHE A 96 -18.87 5.86 -5.91
N TRP A 97 -19.44 6.91 -5.41
CA TRP A 97 -20.33 6.87 -4.24
C TRP A 97 -21.49 5.90 -4.37
N PRO A 98 -22.22 5.80 -5.50
CA PRO A 98 -23.32 4.84 -5.64
C PRO A 98 -22.91 3.39 -5.37
N HIS A 99 -21.69 3.02 -5.73
CA HIS A 99 -21.14 1.69 -5.45
C HIS A 99 -20.59 1.59 -4.02
N ILE A 100 -19.78 2.57 -3.61
CA ILE A 100 -19.10 2.54 -2.31
C ILE A 100 -20.11 2.51 -1.16
N LYS A 101 -21.19 3.27 -1.22
CA LYS A 101 -22.22 3.31 -0.17
C LYS A 101 -22.86 1.95 0.12
N THR A 102 -22.84 1.02 -0.85
CA THR A 102 -23.37 -0.32 -0.66
C THR A 102 -22.39 -1.26 0.04
N MET A 103 -21.12 -0.90 0.09
CA MET A 103 -20.03 -1.76 0.58
C MET A 103 -19.39 -1.25 1.87
N LEU A 104 -19.33 0.05 2.06
CA LEU A 104 -18.66 0.68 3.21
C LEU A 104 -19.60 1.65 3.93
N TRP A 105 -19.54 1.60 5.26
CA TRP A 105 -20.27 2.50 6.13
C TRP A 105 -19.30 3.37 6.93
N GLY A 106 -19.74 4.57 7.28
CA GLY A 106 -18.95 5.50 8.08
C GLY A 106 -17.95 6.30 7.27
N ASP A 107 -17.07 7.00 7.97
CA ASP A 107 -16.18 8.01 7.38
C ASP A 107 -14.87 7.47 6.85
N HIS A 108 -14.54 6.22 7.15
CA HIS A 108 -13.26 5.62 6.77
C HIS A 108 -13.38 4.67 5.58
N PHE A 109 -12.63 4.97 4.52
CA PHE A 109 -12.53 4.11 3.34
C PHE A 109 -11.50 2.99 3.56
N TRP A 110 -10.29 3.38 3.98
CA TRP A 110 -9.18 2.46 4.20
C TRP A 110 -9.14 1.94 5.63
N SER A 111 -8.62 0.72 5.80
CA SER A 111 -8.17 0.25 7.11
C SER A 111 -7.11 1.21 7.66
N PRO A 112 -7.11 1.53 8.96
CA PRO A 112 -6.08 2.38 9.54
C PRO A 112 -4.68 1.77 9.49
N SER A 113 -4.58 0.46 9.38
CA SER A 113 -3.30 -0.24 9.23
C SER A 113 -2.89 -0.34 7.76
N TYR A 114 -1.59 -0.50 7.53
CA TYR A 114 -1.02 -0.81 6.22
C TYR A 114 0.28 -1.59 6.39
N CYS A 115 0.69 -2.29 5.34
CA CYS A 115 1.97 -2.98 5.30
C CYS A 115 2.99 -2.13 4.53
N ALA A 116 4.18 -1.97 5.07
CA ALA A 116 5.29 -1.31 4.41
C ALA A 116 6.53 -2.17 4.53
N VAL A 117 7.14 -2.52 3.40
CA VAL A 117 8.34 -3.38 3.35
C VAL A 117 9.35 -2.75 2.40
N SER A 118 10.59 -2.59 2.86
CA SER A 118 11.66 -2.08 2.01
C SER A 118 11.98 -3.09 0.89
N ALA A 119 12.03 -2.61 -0.35
CA ALA A 119 12.45 -3.44 -1.47
C ALA A 119 13.96 -3.66 -1.42
N GLY A 120 14.39 -4.91 -1.64
CA GLY A 120 15.79 -5.34 -1.53
C GLY A 120 16.16 -5.90 -0.15
N GLY A 121 15.38 -5.60 0.90
CA GLY A 121 15.61 -6.11 2.24
C GLY A 121 14.74 -7.32 2.62
N ALA A 122 13.54 -7.43 2.04
CA ALA A 122 12.64 -8.53 2.31
C ALA A 122 12.38 -9.34 1.04
N PRO A 123 12.35 -10.69 1.13
CA PRO A 123 11.95 -11.52 0.02
C PRO A 123 10.52 -11.18 -0.43
N LEU A 124 10.30 -11.18 -1.74
CA LEU A 124 8.98 -10.99 -2.33
C LEU A 124 7.93 -11.95 -1.74
N GLU A 125 8.37 -13.10 -1.27
CA GLU A 125 7.55 -14.11 -0.61
C GLU A 125 6.87 -13.62 0.67
N ILE A 126 7.51 -12.74 1.45
CA ILE A 126 6.90 -12.15 2.65
C ILE A 126 5.73 -11.26 2.26
N ILE A 127 5.87 -10.49 1.19
CA ILE A 127 4.82 -9.62 0.67
C ILE A 127 3.65 -10.46 0.15
N LYS A 128 3.95 -11.53 -0.60
CA LYS A 128 2.95 -12.47 -1.08
C LYS A 128 2.19 -13.13 0.07
N ARG A 129 2.89 -13.57 1.12
CA ARG A 129 2.26 -14.11 2.33
C ARG A 129 1.31 -13.12 2.98
N TYR A 130 1.72 -11.88 3.13
CA TYR A 130 0.86 -10.85 3.70
C TYR A 130 -0.43 -10.70 2.89
N ILE A 131 -0.31 -10.62 1.56
CA ILE A 131 -1.47 -10.51 0.65
C ILE A 131 -2.36 -11.74 0.75
N GLU A 132 -1.79 -12.95 0.75
CA GLU A 132 -2.52 -14.22 0.89
C GLU A 132 -3.26 -14.31 2.24
N ASP A 133 -2.60 -13.96 3.33
CA ASP A 133 -3.20 -13.95 4.67
C ASP A 133 -4.34 -12.94 4.78
N GLN A 134 -4.25 -11.85 4.03
CA GLN A 134 -5.31 -10.86 3.92
C GLN A 134 -6.50 -11.34 3.10
N ASN A 135 -6.30 -12.22 2.13
CA ASN A 135 -7.35 -12.73 1.23
C ASN A 135 -8.14 -13.92 1.77
N ARG A 136 -7.72 -14.52 2.88
CA ARG A 136 -8.42 -15.66 3.44
C ARG A 136 -9.62 -15.24 4.29
N PRO A 137 -10.74 -16.01 4.22
CA PRO A 137 -11.87 -15.79 5.14
C PRO A 137 -11.35 -15.94 6.58
N THR A 138 -11.68 -14.97 7.40
CA THR A 138 -11.15 -14.88 8.75
C THR A 138 -11.79 -15.91 9.68
N THR A 139 -11.17 -17.07 9.84
CA THR A 139 -11.47 -17.96 10.96
C THR A 139 -10.76 -17.47 12.22
N ALA A 140 -11.30 -17.80 13.41
CA ALA A 140 -10.68 -17.40 14.68
C ALA A 140 -9.22 -17.86 14.82
N ALA A 141 -8.86 -18.99 14.22
CA ALA A 141 -7.48 -19.50 14.17
C ALA A 141 -6.58 -18.63 13.27
N GLN A 142 -7.11 -18.14 12.17
CA GLN A 142 -6.38 -17.27 11.23
C GLN A 142 -6.19 -15.87 11.80
N LEU A 143 -7.13 -15.38 12.62
CA LEU A 143 -6.98 -14.13 13.34
C LEU A 143 -5.81 -14.18 14.34
N LYS A 144 -5.65 -15.31 15.04
CA LYS A 144 -4.52 -15.54 15.95
C LYS A 144 -3.19 -15.58 15.20
N THR A 145 -3.12 -16.25 14.05
CA THR A 145 -1.90 -16.37 13.24
C THR A 145 -1.52 -15.02 12.62
N SER A 146 -2.47 -14.27 12.13
CA SER A 146 -2.29 -12.92 11.60
C SER A 146 -1.81 -11.95 12.67
N LYS A 147 -2.39 -11.99 13.87
CA LYS A 147 -1.95 -11.20 15.02
C LYS A 147 -0.55 -11.59 15.48
N ALA A 148 -0.23 -12.89 15.49
CA ALA A 148 1.09 -13.38 15.85
C ALA A 148 2.16 -12.98 14.82
N ALA A 149 1.84 -13.06 13.52
CA ALA A 149 2.72 -12.62 12.46
C ALA A 149 2.95 -11.10 12.52
N HIS A 150 1.91 -10.32 12.78
CA HIS A 150 2.00 -8.88 12.96
C HIS A 150 2.82 -8.51 14.21
N ALA A 151 2.66 -9.23 15.29
CA ALA A 151 3.44 -9.05 16.52
C ALA A 151 4.93 -9.40 16.31
N ARG A 152 5.23 -10.48 15.59
CA ARG A 152 6.62 -10.84 15.21
C ARG A 152 7.26 -9.79 14.31
N TRP A 153 6.50 -9.25 13.37
CA TRP A 153 6.96 -8.19 12.50
C TRP A 153 7.28 -6.91 13.28
N LYS A 154 6.40 -6.51 14.22
CA LYS A 154 6.66 -5.38 15.13
C LYS A 154 7.92 -5.59 15.96
N THR A 155 8.15 -6.80 16.46
CA THR A 155 9.32 -7.12 17.27
C THR A 155 10.62 -7.07 16.45
N HIS A 156 10.57 -7.39 15.16
CA HIS A 156 11.74 -7.31 14.27
C HIS A 156 12.10 -5.88 13.87
N GLN A 157 11.15 -4.96 13.87
CA GLN A 157 11.39 -3.55 13.54
C GLN A 157 11.97 -2.75 14.71
N LEU A 158 11.84 -3.24 15.94
CA LEU A 158 12.31 -2.58 17.15
C LEU A 158 13.75 -3.00 17.56
N ARG A 159 14.44 -3.78 16.73
CA ARG A 159 15.83 -4.19 16.95
C ARG A 159 16.76 -3.40 16.04
#